data_23f0457c985a662e515fdaddf36065ad
#
_entry.id   23f0457c985a662e515fdaddf36065ad
#
_cell.length_a   1.000
_cell.length_b   1.000
_cell.length_c   1.000
_cell.angle_alpha   90.00
_cell.angle_beta   90.00
_cell.angle_gamma   90.00
#
_symmetry.space_group_name_H-M   'P 1'
#
loop_
_entity.id
_entity.type
_entity.pdbx_description
1 polymer ?
#
loop_
_entity_poly.entity_id
_entity_poly.type
_entity_poly.pdbx_seq_one_letter_code
_entity_poly.pdbx_strand_id
1 'polypeptide(L)'
;MSWAVASFVGVTMTVIPYFIAYQLIVSLLGYGELTSVGVILRITAIAVCGVLYAVLYVHGLSLSHVSAYNTLKNIRVSLQKKLEVQPLGTIQSKGTGTLKKVFIDDIETIELLLAHAIPEGLSNFAVPLLVYIAMFFVDWKLALLSLCSLPVGLMTMGFMYKSGMSKMDSYYGAAKRMNSTIIEYINGCLLYT
;
A
#
# COMPACT_ATOMS: atom_id res chain seq x y z
N MET A 1 -12.35 -2.90 11.48
CA MET A 1 -13.44 -3.06 10.47
C MET A 1 -13.90 -1.74 9.87
N SER A 2 -14.02 -0.66 10.63
CA SER A 2 -14.44 0.67 10.12
C SER A 2 -13.52 1.28 9.06
N TRP A 3 -12.19 1.12 9.18
CA TRP A 3 -11.22 1.62 8.21
C TRP A 3 -11.33 0.94 6.84
N ALA A 4 -11.58 -0.37 6.80
CA ALA A 4 -11.75 -1.13 5.55
C ALA A 4 -13.01 -0.67 4.80
N VAL A 5 -14.10 -0.41 5.53
CA VAL A 5 -15.34 0.12 4.94
C VAL A 5 -15.12 1.53 4.41
N ALA A 6 -14.43 2.40 5.16
CA ALA A 6 -14.13 3.76 4.71
C ALA A 6 -13.25 3.77 3.45
N SER A 7 -12.23 2.91 3.40
CA SER A 7 -11.39 2.74 2.21
C SER A 7 -12.17 2.20 1.01
N PHE A 8 -13.02 1.21 1.21
CA PHE A 8 -13.85 0.63 0.14
C PHE A 8 -14.84 1.65 -0.42
N VAL A 9 -15.54 2.40 0.45
CA VAL A 9 -16.47 3.47 0.01
C VAL A 9 -15.69 4.58 -0.70
N GLY A 10 -14.54 4.99 -0.16
CA GLY A 10 -13.67 5.99 -0.81
C GLY A 10 -13.27 5.55 -2.22
N VAL A 11 -12.84 4.30 -2.37
CA VAL A 11 -12.47 3.73 -3.66
C VAL A 11 -13.63 3.70 -4.65
N THR A 12 -14.82 3.33 -4.20
CA THR A 12 -16.02 3.34 -5.05
C THR A 12 -16.31 4.76 -5.56
N MET A 13 -16.06 5.79 -4.75
CA MET A 13 -16.21 7.20 -5.15
C MET A 13 -15.22 7.63 -6.26
N THR A 14 -14.09 6.95 -6.45
CA THR A 14 -13.19 7.25 -7.58
C THR A 14 -13.73 6.77 -8.92
N VAL A 15 -14.59 5.76 -8.94
CA VAL A 15 -15.13 5.18 -10.19
C VAL A 15 -16.27 6.03 -10.76
N ILE A 16 -17.09 6.63 -9.91
CA ILE A 16 -18.26 7.45 -10.31
C ILE A 16 -17.88 8.60 -11.25
N PRO A 17 -16.84 9.41 -11.03
CA PRO A 17 -16.43 10.48 -11.93
C PRO A 17 -16.15 10.03 -13.36
N TYR A 18 -15.61 8.83 -13.57
CA TYR A 18 -15.36 8.30 -14.92
C TYR A 18 -16.66 8.07 -15.70
N PHE A 19 -17.71 7.58 -15.04
CA PHE A 19 -19.03 7.42 -15.68
C PHE A 19 -19.68 8.77 -16.01
N ILE A 20 -19.56 9.74 -15.10
CA ILE A 20 -20.07 11.11 -15.34
C ILE A 20 -19.31 11.76 -16.49
N ALA A 21 -17.99 11.60 -16.53
CA ALA A 21 -17.14 12.09 -17.63
C ALA A 21 -17.49 11.41 -18.97
N TYR A 22 -17.69 10.09 -18.96
CA TYR A 22 -18.16 9.35 -20.15
C TYR A 22 -19.49 9.92 -20.67
N GLN A 23 -20.49 10.10 -19.82
CA GLN A 23 -21.77 10.70 -20.20
C GLN A 23 -21.62 12.12 -20.75
N LEU A 24 -20.69 12.90 -20.19
CA LEU A 24 -20.39 14.25 -20.68
C LEU A 24 -19.80 14.21 -22.08
N ILE A 25 -18.83 13.32 -22.32
CA ILE A 25 -18.19 13.15 -23.63
C ILE A 25 -19.21 12.70 -24.69
N VAL A 26 -20.06 11.71 -24.37
CA VAL A 26 -21.11 11.23 -25.27
C VAL A 26 -22.09 12.34 -25.64
N SER A 27 -22.46 13.18 -24.68
CA SER A 27 -23.32 14.35 -24.94
C SER A 27 -22.64 15.40 -25.81
N LEU A 28 -21.31 15.62 -25.64
CA LEU A 28 -20.51 16.54 -26.46
C LEU A 28 -20.35 16.05 -27.90
N LEU A 29 -20.32 14.75 -28.14
CA LEU A 29 -20.24 14.14 -29.46
C LEU A 29 -21.58 14.18 -30.23
N GLY A 30 -22.62 14.79 -29.67
CA GLY A 30 -23.91 14.96 -30.34
C GLY A 30 -24.91 13.84 -30.13
N TYR A 31 -24.59 12.86 -29.27
CA TYR A 31 -25.51 11.76 -28.94
C TYR A 31 -26.44 12.06 -27.74
N GLY A 32 -26.51 13.35 -27.27
CA GLY A 32 -27.37 13.76 -26.17
C GLY A 32 -27.62 15.26 -26.13
N GLU A 33 -28.65 15.68 -25.38
CA GLU A 33 -28.95 17.11 -25.20
C GLU A 33 -27.90 17.77 -24.29
N LEU A 34 -27.21 18.78 -24.83
CA LEU A 34 -26.27 19.62 -24.10
C LEU A 34 -27.03 20.87 -23.61
N THR A 35 -27.48 20.83 -22.35
CA THR A 35 -27.95 21.99 -21.64
C THR A 35 -26.83 22.57 -20.78
N SER A 36 -26.57 23.86 -20.78
CA SER A 36 -25.53 24.49 -19.97
C SER A 36 -25.64 24.13 -18.48
N VAL A 37 -26.85 24.03 -17.97
CA VAL A 37 -27.14 23.58 -16.59
C VAL A 37 -26.71 22.14 -16.39
N GLY A 38 -26.96 21.24 -17.33
CA GLY A 38 -26.56 19.83 -17.26
C GLY A 38 -25.05 19.64 -17.24
N VAL A 39 -24.29 20.43 -18.00
CA VAL A 39 -22.84 20.44 -17.99
C VAL A 39 -22.29 20.90 -16.64
N ILE A 40 -22.79 22.01 -16.11
CA ILE A 40 -22.38 22.55 -14.81
C ILE A 40 -22.67 21.52 -13.70
N LEU A 41 -23.85 20.90 -13.71
CA LEU A 41 -24.22 19.89 -12.71
C LEU A 41 -23.26 18.68 -12.73
N ARG A 42 -22.89 18.20 -13.92
CA ARG A 42 -21.95 17.06 -14.05
C ARG A 42 -20.54 17.41 -13.58
N ILE A 43 -20.04 18.61 -13.93
CA ILE A 43 -18.74 19.10 -13.46
C ILE A 43 -18.75 19.25 -11.93
N THR A 44 -19.81 19.81 -11.36
CA THR A 44 -19.96 19.95 -9.91
C THR A 44 -20.02 18.57 -9.23
N ALA A 45 -20.74 17.62 -9.81
CA ALA A 45 -20.80 16.26 -9.28
C ALA A 45 -19.42 15.58 -9.27
N ILE A 46 -18.62 15.74 -10.33
CA ILE A 46 -17.24 15.23 -10.37
C ILE A 46 -16.40 15.87 -9.25
N ALA A 47 -16.48 17.18 -9.08
CA ALA A 47 -15.75 17.89 -8.04
C ALA A 47 -16.15 17.44 -6.63
N VAL A 48 -17.45 17.29 -6.37
CA VAL A 48 -17.98 16.77 -5.09
C VAL A 48 -17.49 15.34 -4.83
N CYS A 49 -17.53 14.45 -5.82
CA CYS A 49 -16.99 13.10 -5.69
C CYS A 49 -15.49 13.12 -5.36
N GLY A 50 -14.72 14.00 -5.98
CA GLY A 50 -13.30 14.15 -5.70
C GLY A 50 -13.01 14.60 -4.26
N VAL A 51 -13.77 15.57 -3.75
CA VAL A 51 -13.65 16.02 -2.36
C VAL A 51 -14.06 14.92 -1.38
N LEU A 52 -15.18 14.24 -1.64
CA LEU A 52 -15.62 13.10 -0.80
C LEU A 52 -14.58 11.98 -0.77
N TYR A 53 -14.02 11.64 -1.93
CA TYR A 53 -12.92 10.67 -2.00
C TYR A 53 -11.76 11.09 -1.13
N ALA A 54 -11.26 12.32 -1.27
CA ALA A 54 -10.12 12.82 -0.51
C ALA A 54 -10.36 12.75 1.00
N VAL A 55 -11.54 13.18 1.46
CA VAL A 55 -11.92 13.13 2.88
C VAL A 55 -12.00 11.70 3.39
N LEU A 56 -12.66 10.81 2.65
CA LEU A 56 -12.81 9.41 3.05
C LEU A 56 -11.47 8.66 3.02
N TYR A 57 -10.62 8.95 2.04
CA TYR A 57 -9.28 8.37 1.96
C TYR A 57 -8.40 8.78 3.14
N VAL A 58 -8.34 10.07 3.47
CA VAL A 58 -7.56 10.57 4.62
C VAL A 58 -8.08 9.99 5.93
N HIS A 59 -9.40 9.92 6.10
CA HIS A 59 -10.00 9.28 7.27
C HIS A 59 -9.69 7.79 7.36
N GLY A 60 -9.81 7.07 6.26
CA GLY A 60 -9.48 5.63 6.18
C GLY A 60 -8.03 5.36 6.52
N LEU A 61 -7.11 6.16 5.97
CA LEU A 61 -5.68 6.07 6.25
C LEU A 61 -5.35 6.37 7.73
N SER A 62 -5.93 7.44 8.29
CA SER A 62 -5.77 7.78 9.70
C SER A 62 -6.22 6.65 10.63
N LEU A 63 -7.38 6.06 10.37
CA LEU A 63 -7.90 4.92 11.14
C LEU A 63 -7.01 3.67 11.01
N SER A 64 -6.42 3.45 9.83
CA SER A 64 -5.48 2.36 9.59
C SER A 64 -4.22 2.52 10.44
N HIS A 65 -3.62 3.71 10.46
CA HIS A 65 -2.46 4.00 11.30
C HIS A 65 -2.76 3.84 12.79
N VAL A 66 -3.89 4.37 13.27
CA VAL A 66 -4.30 4.18 14.69
C VAL A 66 -4.43 2.69 15.03
N SER A 67 -5.02 1.90 14.14
CA SER A 67 -5.16 0.45 14.34
C SER A 67 -3.81 -0.26 14.33
N ALA A 68 -2.89 0.12 13.43
CA ALA A 68 -1.54 -0.40 13.35
C ALA A 68 -0.78 -0.10 14.66
N TYR A 69 -0.73 1.16 15.11
CA TYR A 69 -0.04 1.53 16.33
C TYR A 69 -0.59 0.84 17.59
N ASN A 70 -1.90 0.66 17.70
CA ASN A 70 -2.49 -0.10 18.79
C ASN A 70 -2.06 -1.58 18.76
N THR A 71 -1.99 -2.17 17.57
CA THR A 71 -1.52 -3.56 17.38
C THR A 71 -0.05 -3.69 17.75
N LEU A 72 0.81 -2.78 17.28
CA LEU A 72 2.23 -2.76 17.61
C LEU A 72 2.48 -2.58 19.10
N LYS A 73 1.75 -1.66 19.75
CA LYS A 73 1.78 -1.49 21.20
C LYS A 73 1.48 -2.82 21.90
N ASN A 74 0.41 -3.51 21.51
CA ASN A 74 0.03 -4.77 22.14
C ASN A 74 1.08 -5.88 21.91
N ILE A 75 1.70 -5.92 20.73
CA ILE A 75 2.79 -6.85 20.43
C ILE A 75 4.00 -6.54 21.32
N ARG A 76 4.42 -5.27 21.44
CA ARG A 76 5.54 -4.85 22.31
C ARG A 76 5.29 -5.22 23.77
N VAL A 77 4.11 -4.92 24.31
CA VAL A 77 3.72 -5.28 25.68
C VAL A 77 3.73 -6.80 25.87
N SER A 78 3.23 -7.57 24.90
CA SER A 78 3.22 -9.03 24.99
C SER A 78 4.63 -9.61 24.94
N LEU A 79 5.52 -9.06 24.11
CA LEU A 79 6.93 -9.45 24.06
C LEU A 79 7.66 -9.11 25.35
N GLN A 80 7.43 -7.90 25.89
CA GLN A 80 8.00 -7.49 27.18
C GLN A 80 7.60 -8.45 28.29
N LYS A 81 6.32 -8.76 28.45
CA LYS A 81 5.84 -9.73 29.44
C LYS A 81 6.47 -11.11 29.29
N LYS A 82 6.68 -11.55 28.05
CA LYS A 82 7.37 -12.83 27.79
C LYS A 82 8.84 -12.78 28.17
N LEU A 83 9.52 -11.66 27.99
CA LEU A 83 10.91 -11.50 28.39
C LEU A 83 11.07 -11.45 29.92
N GLU A 84 10.17 -10.79 30.62
CA GLU A 84 10.20 -10.66 32.09
C GLU A 84 10.18 -12.02 32.82
N VAL A 85 9.55 -13.02 32.22
CA VAL A 85 9.47 -14.39 32.81
C VAL A 85 10.59 -15.32 32.33
N GLN A 86 11.50 -14.88 31.46
CA GLN A 86 12.59 -15.71 30.97
C GLN A 86 13.78 -15.67 31.92
N PRO A 87 14.52 -16.80 32.09
CA PRO A 87 15.78 -16.81 32.81
C PRO A 87 16.79 -15.85 32.17
N LEU A 88 17.54 -15.12 33.00
CA LEU A 88 18.53 -14.14 32.53
C LEU A 88 19.56 -14.72 31.56
N GLY A 89 19.98 -15.97 31.79
CA GLY A 89 20.90 -16.67 30.89
C GLY A 89 20.35 -16.88 29.49
N THR A 90 19.01 -17.09 29.34
CA THR A 90 18.35 -17.20 28.03
C THR A 90 18.34 -15.85 27.32
N ILE A 91 18.15 -14.76 28.05
CA ILE A 91 18.17 -13.41 27.50
C ILE A 91 19.58 -13.05 27.03
N GLN A 92 20.59 -13.33 27.87
CA GLN A 92 21.99 -13.07 27.54
C GLN A 92 22.48 -13.89 26.35
N SER A 93 22.08 -15.16 26.25
CA SER A 93 22.48 -16.04 25.14
C SER A 93 21.94 -15.58 23.78
N LYS A 94 20.79 -14.90 23.75
CA LYS A 94 20.24 -14.33 22.51
C LYS A 94 20.93 -13.04 22.06
N GLY A 95 21.60 -12.36 22.99
CA GLY A 95 22.28 -11.10 22.74
C GLY A 95 21.36 -9.91 22.61
N THR A 96 21.81 -8.76 23.09
CA THR A 96 21.04 -7.49 23.08
C THR A 96 20.72 -7.00 21.67
N GLY A 97 21.61 -7.25 20.69
CA GLY A 97 21.40 -6.89 19.30
C GLY A 97 20.21 -7.61 18.66
N THR A 98 20.04 -8.90 18.92
CA THR A 98 18.90 -9.68 18.42
C THR A 98 17.60 -9.21 19.04
N LEU A 99 17.59 -8.94 20.33
CA LEU A 99 16.42 -8.42 21.03
C LEU A 99 16.03 -7.01 20.50
N LYS A 100 17.01 -6.13 20.32
CA LYS A 100 16.80 -4.82 19.70
C LYS A 100 16.16 -4.95 18.31
N LYS A 101 16.69 -5.84 17.47
CA LYS A 101 16.14 -6.08 16.13
C LYS A 101 14.67 -6.48 16.20
N VAL A 102 14.29 -7.44 17.05
CA VAL A 102 12.91 -7.90 17.20
C VAL A 102 11.99 -6.77 17.69
N PHE A 103 12.43 -5.99 18.71
CA PHE A 103 11.60 -4.93 19.30
C PHE A 103 11.45 -3.68 18.44
N ILE A 104 12.40 -3.40 17.57
CA ILE A 104 12.43 -2.21 16.73
C ILE A 104 12.16 -2.62 15.29
N ASP A 105 13.10 -3.25 14.62
CA ASP A 105 13.09 -3.43 13.17
C ASP A 105 11.97 -4.37 12.69
N ASP A 106 11.80 -5.53 13.35
CA ASP A 106 10.79 -6.51 12.94
C ASP A 106 9.37 -6.00 13.22
N ILE A 107 9.17 -5.26 14.31
CA ILE A 107 7.87 -4.67 14.65
C ILE A 107 7.54 -3.51 13.72
N GLU A 108 8.49 -2.67 13.31
CA GLU A 108 8.28 -1.61 12.31
C GLU A 108 7.88 -2.18 10.95
N THR A 109 8.43 -3.35 10.58
CA THR A 109 8.01 -4.04 9.36
C THR A 109 6.54 -4.46 9.40
N ILE A 110 6.03 -4.86 10.58
CA ILE A 110 4.59 -5.16 10.78
C ILE A 110 3.75 -3.90 10.65
N GLU A 111 4.24 -2.74 11.09
CA GLU A 111 3.55 -1.45 10.90
C GLU A 111 3.31 -1.18 9.42
N LEU A 112 4.36 -1.26 8.61
CA LEU A 112 4.28 -1.03 7.17
C LEU A 112 3.24 -1.94 6.51
N LEU A 113 3.18 -3.21 6.92
CA LEU A 113 2.20 -4.17 6.44
C LEU A 113 0.77 -3.77 6.82
N LEU A 114 0.52 -3.44 8.09
CA LEU A 114 -0.81 -3.15 8.61
C LEU A 114 -1.33 -1.78 8.20
N ALA A 115 -0.47 -0.76 8.19
CA ALA A 115 -0.88 0.61 7.91
C ALA A 115 -1.03 0.88 6.41
N HIS A 116 -0.21 0.25 5.57
CA HIS A 116 -0.13 0.52 4.13
C HIS A 116 -0.47 -0.69 3.27
N ALA A 117 0.25 -1.81 3.41
CA ALA A 117 0.14 -2.90 2.45
C ALA A 117 -1.26 -3.53 2.42
N ILE A 118 -1.93 -3.68 3.56
CA ILE A 118 -3.28 -4.25 3.60
C ILE A 118 -4.33 -3.26 3.07
N PRO A 119 -4.42 -1.99 3.52
CA PRO A 119 -5.41 -1.05 3.01
C PRO A 119 -5.22 -0.72 1.53
N GLU A 120 -3.99 -0.43 1.13
CA GLU A 120 -3.66 -0.09 -0.24
C GLU A 120 -3.79 -1.30 -1.17
N GLY A 121 -3.36 -2.48 -0.72
CA GLY A 121 -3.50 -3.72 -1.48
C GLY A 121 -4.96 -4.05 -1.76
N LEU A 122 -5.83 -3.93 -0.76
CA LEU A 122 -7.27 -4.14 -0.93
C LEU A 122 -7.87 -3.12 -1.92
N SER A 123 -7.50 -1.85 -1.79
CA SER A 123 -7.98 -0.78 -2.67
C SER A 123 -7.49 -0.99 -4.11
N ASN A 124 -6.20 -1.28 -4.28
CA ASN A 124 -5.58 -1.49 -5.58
C ASN A 124 -6.10 -2.74 -6.32
N PHE A 125 -6.67 -3.70 -5.60
CA PHE A 125 -7.34 -4.85 -6.20
C PHE A 125 -8.81 -4.58 -6.48
N ALA A 126 -9.51 -3.94 -5.55
CA ALA A 126 -10.95 -3.71 -5.65
C ALA A 126 -11.33 -2.71 -6.76
N VAL A 127 -10.52 -1.63 -6.95
CA VAL A 127 -10.81 -0.62 -7.98
C VAL A 127 -10.79 -1.20 -9.39
N PRO A 128 -9.71 -1.86 -9.85
CA PRO A 128 -9.69 -2.47 -11.17
C PRO A 128 -10.83 -3.48 -11.37
N LEU A 129 -11.12 -4.29 -10.35
CA LEU A 129 -12.21 -5.26 -10.41
C LEU A 129 -13.56 -4.59 -10.64
N LEU A 130 -13.86 -3.52 -9.89
CA LEU A 130 -15.10 -2.76 -10.05
C LEU A 130 -15.17 -2.08 -11.42
N VAL A 131 -14.06 -1.52 -11.90
CA VAL A 131 -14.00 -0.88 -13.21
C VAL A 131 -14.23 -1.91 -14.31
N TYR A 132 -13.62 -3.10 -14.24
CA TYR A 132 -13.85 -4.18 -15.20
C TYR A 132 -15.30 -4.65 -15.21
N ILE A 133 -15.88 -4.87 -14.02
CA ILE A 133 -17.30 -5.24 -13.91
C ILE A 133 -18.18 -4.17 -14.56
N ALA A 134 -17.94 -2.91 -14.28
CA ALA A 134 -18.70 -1.80 -14.86
C ALA A 134 -18.52 -1.70 -16.37
N MET A 135 -17.30 -1.91 -16.90
CA MET A 135 -17.04 -1.94 -18.34
C MET A 135 -17.81 -3.06 -19.07
N PHE A 136 -17.99 -4.23 -18.44
CA PHE A 136 -18.79 -5.32 -19.01
C PHE A 136 -20.26 -4.91 -19.23
N PHE A 137 -20.81 -4.03 -18.39
CA PHE A 137 -22.17 -3.53 -18.56
C PHE A 137 -22.29 -2.45 -19.64
N VAL A 138 -21.20 -1.72 -19.92
CA VAL A 138 -21.17 -0.66 -20.94
C VAL A 138 -20.92 -1.26 -22.33
N ASP A 139 -19.82 -2.00 -22.49
CA ASP A 139 -19.46 -2.71 -23.72
C ASP A 139 -18.55 -3.90 -23.40
N TRP A 140 -19.09 -5.11 -23.54
CA TRP A 140 -18.34 -6.33 -23.24
C TRP A 140 -17.15 -6.57 -24.19
N LYS A 141 -17.21 -6.03 -25.45
CA LYS A 141 -16.10 -6.16 -26.41
C LYS A 141 -14.90 -5.31 -26.01
N LEU A 142 -15.16 -4.09 -25.56
CA LEU A 142 -14.12 -3.21 -25.02
C LEU A 142 -13.55 -3.76 -23.72
N ALA A 143 -14.38 -4.35 -22.87
CA ALA A 143 -13.92 -5.00 -21.65
C ALA A 143 -12.96 -6.18 -21.96
N LEU A 144 -13.30 -7.03 -22.92
CA LEU A 144 -12.42 -8.12 -23.36
C LEU A 144 -11.12 -7.60 -23.99
N LEU A 145 -11.19 -6.55 -24.81
CA LEU A 145 -10.00 -5.95 -25.41
C LEU A 145 -9.06 -5.38 -24.34
N SER A 146 -9.60 -4.70 -23.32
CA SER A 146 -8.81 -4.16 -22.21
C SER A 146 -8.17 -5.26 -21.38
N LEU A 147 -8.81 -6.44 -21.26
CA LEU A 147 -8.25 -7.59 -20.56
C LEU A 147 -6.96 -8.10 -21.20
N CYS A 148 -6.77 -7.91 -22.51
CA CYS A 148 -5.54 -8.27 -23.20
C CYS A 148 -4.30 -7.47 -22.72
N SER A 149 -4.50 -6.34 -22.06
CA SER A 149 -3.41 -5.57 -21.47
C SER A 149 -2.81 -6.23 -20.22
N LEU A 150 -3.59 -7.04 -19.49
CA LEU A 150 -3.14 -7.71 -18.25
C LEU A 150 -1.97 -8.68 -18.47
N PRO A 151 -2.00 -9.60 -19.44
CA PRO A 151 -0.86 -10.49 -19.71
C PRO A 151 0.42 -9.72 -20.01
N VAL A 152 0.31 -8.63 -20.80
CA VAL A 152 1.46 -7.78 -21.15
C VAL A 152 2.02 -7.10 -19.88
N GLY A 153 1.15 -6.54 -19.03
CA GLY A 153 1.51 -5.94 -17.76
C GLY A 153 2.18 -6.95 -16.81
N LEU A 154 1.63 -8.16 -16.69
CA LEU A 154 2.20 -9.21 -15.86
C LEU A 154 3.56 -9.69 -16.36
N MET A 155 3.76 -9.82 -17.67
CA MET A 155 5.04 -10.19 -18.27
C MET A 155 6.10 -9.11 -18.01
N THR A 156 5.77 -7.84 -18.22
CA THR A 156 6.70 -6.72 -17.95
C THR A 156 7.04 -6.62 -16.46
N MET A 157 6.05 -6.78 -15.57
CA MET A 157 6.26 -6.80 -14.13
C MET A 157 7.14 -7.96 -13.69
N GLY A 158 6.93 -9.17 -14.23
CA GLY A 158 7.76 -10.34 -13.96
C GLY A 158 9.21 -10.14 -14.40
N PHE A 159 9.44 -9.52 -15.56
CA PHE A 159 10.77 -9.19 -16.05
C PHE A 159 11.48 -8.16 -15.16
N MET A 160 10.75 -7.09 -14.77
CA MET A 160 11.28 -6.07 -13.85
C MET A 160 11.60 -6.66 -12.47
N TYR A 161 10.73 -7.51 -11.94
CA TYR A 161 10.94 -8.17 -10.65
C TYR A 161 12.20 -9.03 -10.67
N LYS A 162 12.36 -9.88 -11.68
CA LYS A 162 13.56 -10.73 -11.84
C LYS A 162 14.85 -9.91 -11.94
N SER A 163 14.84 -8.85 -12.72
CA SER A 163 16.00 -7.94 -12.86
C SER A 163 16.27 -7.16 -11.58
N GLY A 164 15.23 -6.71 -10.88
CA GLY A 164 15.31 -5.98 -9.61
C GLY A 164 15.88 -6.84 -8.48
N MET A 165 15.42 -8.08 -8.34
CA MET A 165 15.91 -8.99 -7.31
C MET A 165 17.40 -9.27 -7.42
N SER A 166 17.91 -9.50 -8.63
CA SER A 166 19.35 -9.69 -8.86
C SER A 166 20.20 -8.48 -8.43
N LYS A 167 19.71 -7.25 -8.69
CA LYS A 167 20.38 -6.03 -8.24
C LYS A 167 20.27 -5.82 -6.73
N MET A 168 19.15 -6.20 -6.14
CA MET A 168 18.92 -6.11 -4.69
C MET A 168 19.85 -7.03 -3.91
N ASP A 169 20.05 -8.27 -4.37
CA ASP A 169 21.01 -9.20 -3.77
C ASP A 169 22.46 -8.65 -3.80
N SER A 170 22.84 -8.01 -4.91
CA SER A 170 24.14 -7.34 -5.02
C SER A 170 24.25 -6.16 -4.05
N TYR A 171 23.20 -5.36 -3.93
CA TYR A 171 23.14 -4.24 -2.99
C TYR A 171 23.26 -4.70 -1.53
N TYR A 172 22.47 -5.70 -1.11
CA TYR A 172 22.54 -6.24 0.25
C TYR A 172 23.88 -6.90 0.52
N GLY A 173 24.47 -7.58 -0.46
CA GLY A 173 25.82 -8.13 -0.36
C GLY A 173 26.88 -7.05 -0.15
N ALA A 174 26.79 -5.93 -0.85
CA ALA A 174 27.69 -4.79 -0.66
C ALA A 174 27.48 -4.10 0.71
N ALA A 175 26.24 -3.88 1.12
CA ALA A 175 25.90 -3.30 2.42
C ALA A 175 26.39 -4.17 3.58
N LYS A 176 26.24 -5.50 3.48
CA LYS A 176 26.77 -6.44 4.48
C LYS A 176 28.29 -6.37 4.58
N ARG A 177 29.02 -6.33 3.44
CA ARG A 177 30.47 -6.18 3.43
C ARG A 177 30.89 -4.85 4.06
N MET A 178 30.23 -3.77 3.72
CA MET A 178 30.50 -2.45 4.31
C MET A 178 30.33 -2.45 5.83
N ASN A 179 29.23 -3.02 6.33
CA ASN A 179 29.00 -3.15 7.77
C ASN A 179 30.08 -4.01 8.46
N SER A 180 30.49 -5.14 7.86
CA SER A 180 31.57 -5.96 8.41
C SER A 180 32.87 -5.18 8.49
N THR A 181 33.23 -4.45 7.43
CA THR A 181 34.46 -3.63 7.39
C THR A 181 34.42 -2.51 8.44
N ILE A 182 33.27 -1.85 8.63
CA ILE A 182 33.12 -0.83 9.68
C ILE A 182 33.35 -1.44 11.06
N ILE A 183 32.75 -2.60 11.35
CA ILE A 183 32.90 -3.30 12.63
C ILE A 183 34.38 -3.72 12.84
N GLU A 184 35.02 -4.26 11.81
CA GLU A 184 36.45 -4.63 11.87
C GLU A 184 37.34 -3.42 12.12
N TYR A 185 37.03 -2.28 11.48
CA TYR A 185 37.76 -1.03 11.66
C TYR A 185 37.62 -0.48 13.09
N ILE A 186 36.40 -0.49 13.64
CA ILE A 186 36.14 -0.07 15.02
C ILE A 186 36.83 -1.00 16.03
N ASN A 187 36.75 -2.30 15.81
CA ASN A 187 37.42 -3.28 16.67
C ASN A 187 38.94 -3.22 16.54
N GLY A 188 39.47 -2.95 15.34
CA GLY A 188 40.91 -2.75 15.11
C GLY A 188 41.46 -1.46 15.72
N CYS A 189 40.66 -0.41 15.80
CA CYS A 189 41.04 0.83 16.49
C CYS A 189 41.27 0.64 18.00
N LEU A 190 40.57 -0.35 18.60
CA LEU A 190 40.77 -0.73 20.01
C LEU A 190 42.06 -1.54 20.26
N LEU A 191 42.73 -2.04 19.20
CA LEU A 191 44.01 -2.75 19.31
C LEU A 191 45.24 -1.83 19.36
N TYR A 192 45.04 -0.55 19.03
CA TYR A 192 46.12 0.47 19.01
C TYR A 192 46.02 1.52 20.11
N THR A 193 45.06 1.40 21.01
CA THR A 193 44.93 2.18 22.24
C THR A 193 45.09 1.32 23.46
#